data_f836fecf031a41d228485c19b70bd581
#
_entry.id   f836fecf031a41d228485c19b70bd581
#
_cell.length_a   1.000
_cell.length_b   1.000
_cell.length_c   1.000
_cell.angle_alpha   90.00
_cell.angle_beta   90.00
_cell.angle_gamma   90.00
#
_symmetry.space_group_name_H-M   'P 1'
#
loop_
_entity.id
_entity.type
_entity.pdbx_description
1 polymer ?
#
loop_
_entity_poly.entity_id
_entity_poly.type
_entity_poly.pdbx_seq_one_letter_code
_entity_poly.pdbx_strand_id
1 'polypeptide(L)'
;AEGLSIRYTLDGSEPTEDSPLYTEPLILTDPSSSSNVWSALENITTSDRNYKIPDTPVDKAAAVSAAAFDGEGNRSGTVTCTYFIDFDEKEDYENAAVLSLVTDPENLFSQEEGIYVRGSLYEEALEAGLIYEGLSWIELMDYTHYYLEGMSSERPAHLELYSVYGDALLNQSCGIRIRGNESRSFPQKSFTLYSRKRYEKESFDPVLFDTGISYDSLILNNSKTLKKVFFFSLVEDREAAVQEYIPCQVFLNGEYWGMYYL
;
A
#
# COMPACT_ATOMS: atom_id res chain seq x y z
N ALA A 1 11.84 -23.81 -16.40
CA ALA A 1 12.22 -25.18 -16.03
C ALA A 1 11.21 -26.14 -16.67
N GLU A 2 11.64 -27.34 -17.11
CA GLU A 2 10.72 -28.35 -17.64
C GLU A 2 9.67 -28.71 -16.59
N GLY A 3 8.39 -28.74 -16.98
CA GLY A 3 7.28 -29.13 -16.11
C GLY A 3 6.69 -28.02 -15.27
N LEU A 4 7.18 -26.75 -15.33
CA LEU A 4 6.61 -25.64 -14.62
C LEU A 4 5.76 -24.76 -15.54
N SER A 5 4.62 -24.30 -15.05
CA SER A 5 3.79 -23.26 -15.66
C SER A 5 3.88 -21.95 -14.85
N ILE A 6 4.01 -20.82 -15.53
CA ILE A 6 3.97 -19.50 -14.89
C ILE A 6 2.55 -18.95 -15.02
N ARG A 7 1.98 -18.57 -13.90
CA ARG A 7 0.69 -17.89 -13.80
C ARG A 7 0.90 -16.47 -13.30
N TYR A 8 0.05 -15.55 -13.75
CA TYR A 8 0.18 -14.14 -13.36
C TYR A 8 -1.18 -13.48 -13.10
N THR A 9 -1.14 -12.35 -12.39
CA THR A 9 -2.27 -11.44 -12.14
C THR A 9 -1.86 -10.01 -12.43
N LEU A 10 -2.83 -9.12 -12.65
CA LEU A 10 -2.61 -7.70 -12.97
C LEU A 10 -3.34 -6.76 -12.00
N ASP A 11 -3.91 -7.29 -10.95
CA ASP A 11 -4.74 -6.57 -9.97
C ASP A 11 -4.18 -6.61 -8.52
N GLY A 12 -2.97 -7.19 -8.37
CA GLY A 12 -2.31 -7.39 -7.08
C GLY A 12 -2.71 -8.67 -6.36
N SER A 13 -3.69 -9.43 -6.86
CA SER A 13 -4.05 -10.72 -6.26
C SER A 13 -2.91 -11.74 -6.38
N GLU A 14 -2.89 -12.69 -5.43
CA GLU A 14 -1.93 -13.79 -5.47
C GLU A 14 -2.23 -14.71 -6.65
N PRO A 15 -1.23 -15.02 -7.52
CA PRO A 15 -1.44 -15.97 -8.61
C PRO A 15 -1.83 -17.36 -8.10
N THR A 16 -2.84 -17.97 -8.72
CA THR A 16 -3.32 -19.32 -8.47
C THR A 16 -3.18 -20.21 -9.73
N GLU A 17 -3.49 -21.49 -9.61
CA GLU A 17 -3.51 -22.39 -10.78
C GLU A 17 -4.57 -21.98 -11.81
N ASP A 18 -5.61 -21.25 -11.39
CA ASP A 18 -6.67 -20.75 -12.26
C ASP A 18 -6.32 -19.39 -12.92
N SER A 19 -5.26 -18.72 -12.45
CA SER A 19 -4.82 -17.45 -13.01
C SER A 19 -4.31 -17.61 -14.46
N PRO A 20 -4.31 -16.55 -15.27
CA PRO A 20 -3.81 -16.57 -16.64
C PRO A 20 -2.43 -17.22 -16.78
N LEU A 21 -2.30 -18.11 -17.77
CA LEU A 21 -1.03 -18.76 -18.07
C LEU A 21 -0.14 -17.82 -18.90
N TYR A 22 1.10 -17.63 -18.46
CA TYR A 22 2.09 -16.88 -19.22
C TYR A 22 2.63 -17.75 -20.37
N THR A 23 2.29 -17.39 -21.60
CA THR A 23 2.70 -18.10 -22.84
C THR A 23 3.50 -17.25 -23.79
N GLU A 24 3.39 -15.92 -23.68
CA GLU A 24 4.04 -14.94 -24.55
C GLU A 24 4.29 -13.63 -23.78
N PRO A 25 5.16 -12.73 -24.25
CA PRO A 25 5.43 -11.45 -23.60
C PRO A 25 4.15 -10.63 -23.41
N LEU A 26 3.94 -10.11 -22.19
CA LEU A 26 2.83 -9.21 -21.88
C LEU A 26 3.10 -7.83 -22.51
N ILE A 27 2.12 -7.31 -23.24
CA ILE A 27 2.13 -5.94 -23.73
C ILE A 27 1.34 -5.10 -22.71
N LEU A 28 2.06 -4.30 -21.93
CA LEU A 28 1.47 -3.38 -20.97
C LEU A 28 1.30 -2.00 -21.61
N THR A 29 0.17 -1.36 -21.33
CA THR A 29 -0.14 0.03 -21.74
C THR A 29 -0.54 0.83 -20.51
N ASP A 30 -0.45 2.16 -20.55
CA ASP A 30 -0.88 3.01 -19.43
C ASP A 30 -2.35 2.72 -19.07
N PRO A 31 -2.63 2.21 -17.85
CA PRO A 31 -3.98 1.88 -17.43
C PRO A 31 -4.76 3.08 -16.85
N SER A 32 -4.20 4.29 -16.86
CA SER A 32 -4.77 5.49 -16.20
C SER A 32 -6.15 5.87 -16.71
N SER A 33 -6.50 5.52 -17.96
CA SER A 33 -7.84 5.77 -18.52
C SER A 33 -8.93 4.81 -18.04
N SER A 34 -8.56 3.70 -17.38
CA SER A 34 -9.54 2.73 -16.88
C SER A 34 -10.28 3.26 -15.64
N SER A 35 -11.46 2.71 -15.36
CA SER A 35 -12.24 3.08 -14.17
C SER A 35 -11.47 2.84 -12.88
N ASN A 36 -11.72 3.67 -11.88
CA ASN A 36 -11.20 3.47 -10.53
C ASN A 36 -11.87 2.23 -9.90
N VAL A 37 -11.08 1.44 -9.20
CA VAL A 37 -11.53 0.26 -8.45
C VAL A 37 -11.39 0.53 -6.96
N TRP A 38 -10.16 0.72 -6.50
CA TRP A 38 -9.86 0.86 -5.08
C TRP A 38 -10.15 2.27 -4.56
N SER A 39 -9.83 3.30 -5.34
CA SER A 39 -10.09 4.70 -5.01
C SER A 39 -11.57 5.09 -5.13
N ALA A 40 -12.41 4.21 -5.66
CA ALA A 40 -13.88 4.39 -5.73
C ALA A 40 -14.63 3.77 -4.53
N LEU A 41 -13.94 3.12 -3.59
CA LEU A 41 -14.59 2.46 -2.46
C LEU A 41 -15.13 3.46 -1.44
N GLU A 42 -16.38 3.29 -1.02
CA GLU A 42 -17.06 4.13 -0.03
C GLU A 42 -16.85 3.66 1.41
N ASN A 43 -16.53 2.38 1.60
CA ASN A 43 -16.44 1.75 2.91
C ASN A 43 -15.07 1.90 3.60
N ILE A 44 -14.17 2.73 3.06
CA ILE A 44 -12.81 2.94 3.59
C ILE A 44 -12.72 3.97 4.71
N THR A 45 -13.81 4.63 5.06
CA THR A 45 -13.82 5.69 6.09
C THR A 45 -15.14 5.73 6.84
N THR A 46 -15.08 6.17 8.10
CA THR A 46 -16.24 6.62 8.88
C THR A 46 -16.21 8.14 9.10
N SER A 47 -15.25 8.85 8.51
CA SER A 47 -15.09 10.29 8.66
C SER A 47 -15.72 11.04 7.49
N ASP A 48 -16.71 11.87 7.77
CA ASP A 48 -17.34 12.76 6.78
C ASP A 48 -16.44 13.92 6.35
N ARG A 49 -15.26 14.04 6.98
CA ARG A 49 -14.36 15.19 6.78
C ARG A 49 -13.64 15.10 5.44
N ASN A 50 -14.22 15.80 4.43
CA ASN A 50 -13.56 16.07 3.16
C ASN A 50 -13.20 14.84 2.32
N TYR A 51 -13.86 13.69 2.54
CA TYR A 51 -13.70 12.57 1.65
C TYR A 51 -14.56 12.78 0.42
N LYS A 52 -13.90 12.79 -0.73
CA LYS A 52 -14.54 12.83 -2.04
C LYS A 52 -13.93 11.70 -2.86
N ILE A 53 -14.79 10.80 -3.31
CA ILE A 53 -14.41 9.81 -4.31
C ILE A 53 -13.99 10.57 -5.57
N PRO A 54 -12.87 10.22 -6.21
CA PRO A 54 -12.46 10.88 -7.46
C PRO A 54 -13.54 10.76 -8.54
N ASP A 55 -13.92 11.89 -9.12
CA ASP A 55 -14.94 11.94 -10.19
C ASP A 55 -14.40 11.48 -11.56
N THR A 56 -13.07 11.38 -11.66
CA THR A 56 -12.35 10.98 -12.87
C THR A 56 -11.39 9.84 -12.54
N PRO A 57 -10.99 9.05 -13.54
CA PRO A 57 -9.92 8.09 -13.34
C PRO A 57 -8.66 8.75 -12.74
N VAL A 58 -8.08 8.10 -11.72
CA VAL A 58 -6.78 8.47 -11.18
C VAL A 58 -5.68 7.86 -12.03
N ASP A 59 -4.46 8.40 -11.94
CA ASP A 59 -3.29 7.77 -12.56
C ASP A 59 -3.09 6.35 -12.04
N LYS A 60 -2.64 5.47 -12.92
CA LYS A 60 -2.44 4.05 -12.61
C LYS A 60 -1.11 3.54 -13.15
N ALA A 61 -0.52 2.64 -12.37
CA ALA A 61 0.61 1.82 -12.79
C ALA A 61 0.14 0.37 -13.02
N ALA A 62 0.82 -0.37 -13.88
CA ALA A 62 0.54 -1.78 -14.12
C ALA A 62 1.30 -2.64 -13.10
N ALA A 63 0.61 -3.21 -12.13
CA ALA A 63 1.17 -4.16 -11.18
C ALA A 63 1.04 -5.58 -11.73
N VAL A 64 2.16 -6.29 -11.84
CA VAL A 64 2.21 -7.67 -12.32
C VAL A 64 2.73 -8.55 -11.20
N SER A 65 1.95 -9.53 -10.77
CA SER A 65 2.37 -10.57 -9.84
C SER A 65 2.42 -11.93 -10.57
N ALA A 66 3.47 -12.70 -10.38
CA ALA A 66 3.64 -13.99 -11.04
C ALA A 66 4.19 -15.06 -10.09
N ALA A 67 3.76 -16.30 -10.30
CA ALA A 67 4.29 -17.46 -9.60
C ALA A 67 4.40 -18.66 -10.55
N ALA A 68 5.34 -19.58 -10.26
CA ALA A 68 5.48 -20.82 -10.97
C ALA A 68 4.73 -21.95 -10.24
N PHE A 69 4.07 -22.81 -11.00
CA PHE A 69 3.32 -23.97 -10.52
C PHE A 69 3.85 -25.24 -11.20
N ASP A 70 3.93 -26.32 -10.46
CA ASP A 70 4.20 -27.66 -11.01
C ASP A 70 2.88 -28.46 -11.21
N GLY A 71 2.98 -29.63 -11.80
CA GLY A 71 1.81 -30.49 -12.03
C GLY A 71 1.31 -31.21 -10.76
N GLU A 72 1.93 -31.00 -9.61
CA GLU A 72 1.60 -31.64 -8.33
C GLU A 72 0.93 -30.66 -7.34
N GLY A 73 0.69 -29.40 -7.77
CA GLY A 73 0.07 -28.35 -6.94
C GLY A 73 1.04 -27.55 -6.06
N ASN A 74 2.36 -27.75 -6.23
CA ASN A 74 3.32 -26.89 -5.54
C ASN A 74 3.51 -25.57 -6.31
N ARG A 75 3.71 -24.48 -5.55
CA ARG A 75 3.99 -23.15 -6.12
C ARG A 75 5.27 -22.54 -5.58
N SER A 76 5.89 -21.68 -6.38
CA SER A 76 6.97 -20.81 -5.93
C SER A 76 6.46 -19.65 -5.05
N GLY A 77 7.36 -18.86 -4.47
CA GLY A 77 7.04 -17.53 -4.01
C GLY A 77 6.54 -16.64 -5.16
N THR A 78 5.72 -15.64 -4.83
CA THR A 78 5.26 -14.64 -5.78
C THR A 78 6.37 -13.62 -6.06
N VAL A 79 6.55 -13.26 -7.31
CA VAL A 79 7.37 -12.12 -7.74
C VAL A 79 6.42 -11.05 -8.23
N THR A 80 6.55 -9.84 -7.68
CA THR A 80 5.72 -8.68 -8.07
C THR A 80 6.61 -7.58 -8.64
N CYS A 81 6.13 -6.91 -9.68
CA CYS A 81 6.80 -5.77 -10.28
C CYS A 81 5.76 -4.75 -10.77
N THR A 82 6.01 -3.48 -10.53
CA THR A 82 5.14 -2.37 -10.95
C THR A 82 5.78 -1.60 -12.10
N TYR A 83 5.01 -1.37 -13.14
CA TYR A 83 5.43 -0.64 -14.35
C TYR A 83 4.68 0.70 -14.42
N PHE A 84 5.44 1.78 -14.37
CA PHE A 84 4.97 3.16 -14.51
C PHE A 84 5.14 3.59 -15.97
N ILE A 85 4.10 3.38 -16.77
CA ILE A 85 4.13 3.57 -18.23
C ILE A 85 3.81 5.03 -18.54
N ASP A 86 4.63 5.68 -19.36
CA ASP A 86 4.52 7.09 -19.79
C ASP A 86 4.57 8.10 -18.62
N PHE A 87 5.15 7.71 -17.47
CA PHE A 87 5.23 8.60 -16.29
C PHE A 87 6.30 9.67 -16.43
N ASP A 88 7.28 9.50 -17.31
CA ASP A 88 8.25 10.51 -17.70
C ASP A 88 7.63 11.70 -18.46
N GLU A 89 6.42 11.55 -18.99
CA GLU A 89 5.62 12.61 -19.62
C GLU A 89 4.71 13.36 -18.63
N LYS A 90 4.65 12.92 -17.35
CA LYS A 90 3.72 13.44 -16.32
C LYS A 90 4.46 14.34 -15.32
N GLU A 91 4.33 15.67 -15.46
CA GLU A 91 4.98 16.69 -14.60
C GLU A 91 4.71 16.50 -13.10
N ASP A 92 3.57 15.89 -12.72
CA ASP A 92 3.18 15.70 -11.32
C ASP A 92 4.12 14.76 -10.54
N TYR A 93 4.94 13.97 -11.23
CA TYR A 93 5.85 12.98 -10.63
C TYR A 93 7.33 13.38 -10.64
N GLU A 94 7.69 14.52 -11.23
CA GLU A 94 9.07 14.94 -11.40
C GLU A 94 9.83 15.24 -10.09
N ASN A 95 9.11 15.61 -9.02
CA ASN A 95 9.72 16.18 -7.81
C ASN A 95 9.53 15.34 -6.55
N ALA A 96 9.07 14.10 -6.68
CA ALA A 96 8.89 13.19 -5.56
C ALA A 96 9.25 11.75 -5.96
N ALA A 97 9.74 10.98 -5.02
CA ALA A 97 9.88 9.55 -5.21
C ALA A 97 8.52 8.90 -5.50
N VAL A 98 8.52 7.76 -6.19
CA VAL A 98 7.29 7.01 -6.46
C VAL A 98 7.35 5.69 -5.68
N LEU A 99 6.32 5.42 -4.91
CA LEU A 99 6.19 4.22 -4.09
C LEU A 99 5.01 3.39 -4.56
N SER A 100 5.26 2.14 -4.92
CA SER A 100 4.23 1.13 -5.17
C SER A 100 4.11 0.20 -3.98
N LEU A 101 2.88 -0.02 -3.51
CA LEU A 101 2.54 -1.00 -2.50
C LEU A 101 1.49 -1.93 -3.09
N VAL A 102 1.88 -3.17 -3.36
CA VAL A 102 1.03 -4.19 -3.97
C VAL A 102 0.77 -5.30 -2.97
N THR A 103 -0.49 -5.67 -2.81
CA THR A 103 -0.92 -6.77 -1.94
C THR A 103 -2.18 -7.40 -2.52
N ASP A 104 -2.48 -8.64 -2.13
CA ASP A 104 -3.77 -9.22 -2.47
C ASP A 104 -4.90 -8.27 -2.01
N PRO A 105 -5.85 -7.91 -2.89
CA PRO A 105 -6.96 -7.03 -2.55
C PRO A 105 -7.74 -7.46 -1.32
N GLU A 106 -7.85 -8.76 -1.05
CA GLU A 106 -8.48 -9.30 0.15
C GLU A 106 -7.83 -8.76 1.43
N ASN A 107 -6.52 -8.54 1.42
CA ASN A 107 -5.76 -8.03 2.58
C ASN A 107 -6.16 -6.61 2.99
N LEU A 108 -6.58 -5.78 2.04
CA LEU A 108 -6.92 -4.38 2.30
C LEU A 108 -8.42 -4.11 2.23
N PHE A 109 -9.11 -4.67 1.24
CA PHE A 109 -10.41 -4.19 0.80
C PHE A 109 -11.56 -5.18 0.95
N SER A 110 -11.30 -6.45 1.32
CA SER A 110 -12.39 -7.38 1.58
C SER A 110 -13.18 -7.01 2.83
N GLN A 111 -14.44 -7.40 2.85
CA GLN A 111 -15.34 -7.15 3.98
C GLN A 111 -14.94 -7.96 5.21
N GLU A 112 -14.38 -9.17 5.02
CA GLU A 112 -14.03 -10.11 6.08
C GLU A 112 -12.63 -9.89 6.64
N GLU A 113 -11.63 -9.68 5.77
CA GLU A 113 -10.21 -9.69 6.14
C GLU A 113 -9.49 -8.36 5.92
N GLY A 114 -10.11 -7.45 5.15
CA GLY A 114 -9.50 -6.21 4.70
C GLY A 114 -9.21 -5.25 5.86
N ILE A 115 -7.96 -4.85 6.02
CA ILE A 115 -7.54 -3.94 7.10
C ILE A 115 -7.74 -2.46 6.77
N TYR A 116 -8.14 -2.11 5.55
CA TYR A 116 -8.31 -0.72 5.10
C TYR A 116 -9.76 -0.24 5.16
N VAL A 117 -10.71 -1.16 5.23
CA VAL A 117 -12.16 -0.91 5.18
C VAL A 117 -12.79 -0.93 6.57
N ARG A 118 -14.06 -0.54 6.66
CA ARG A 118 -14.86 -0.68 7.89
C ARG A 118 -14.99 -2.16 8.30
N GLY A 119 -15.17 -3.04 7.31
CA GLY A 119 -15.21 -4.48 7.46
C GLY A 119 -16.52 -5.02 8.06
N SER A 120 -16.57 -6.35 8.24
CA SER A 120 -17.74 -7.06 8.76
C SER A 120 -18.10 -6.65 10.18
N LEU A 121 -17.13 -6.29 11.02
CA LEU A 121 -17.39 -5.81 12.38
C LEU A 121 -18.31 -4.58 12.42
N TYR A 122 -18.14 -3.69 11.43
CA TYR A 122 -18.98 -2.49 11.34
C TYR A 122 -20.41 -2.83 10.92
N GLU A 123 -20.59 -3.70 9.96
CA GLU A 123 -21.92 -4.11 9.49
C GLU A 123 -22.67 -4.89 10.57
N GLU A 124 -22.01 -5.81 11.28
CA GLU A 124 -22.57 -6.53 12.42
C GLU A 124 -23.02 -5.58 13.54
N ALA A 125 -22.19 -4.58 13.86
CA ALA A 125 -22.52 -3.57 14.85
C ALA A 125 -23.67 -2.64 14.40
N LEU A 126 -23.74 -2.34 13.10
CA LEU A 126 -24.83 -1.55 12.52
C LEU A 126 -26.15 -2.32 12.59
N GLU A 127 -26.16 -3.60 12.22
CA GLU A 127 -27.34 -4.50 12.33
C GLU A 127 -27.80 -4.67 13.79
N ALA A 128 -26.84 -4.71 14.73
CA ALA A 128 -27.12 -4.80 16.17
C ALA A 128 -27.61 -3.46 16.77
N GLY A 129 -27.65 -2.37 15.98
CA GLY A 129 -28.03 -1.03 16.46
C GLY A 129 -27.01 -0.37 17.37
N LEU A 130 -25.76 -0.80 17.33
CA LEU A 130 -24.66 -0.24 18.13
C LEU A 130 -24.01 0.98 17.45
N ILE A 131 -24.20 1.14 16.13
CA ILE A 131 -23.72 2.28 15.35
C ILE A 131 -24.85 3.31 15.23
N TYR A 132 -24.59 4.54 15.69
CA TYR A 132 -25.53 5.65 15.63
C TYR A 132 -24.78 6.97 15.33
N GLU A 133 -25.53 7.98 14.89
CA GLU A 133 -24.96 9.30 14.58
C GLU A 133 -24.33 9.95 15.82
N GLY A 134 -23.10 10.43 15.66
CA GLY A 134 -22.36 11.10 16.72
C GLY A 134 -21.40 10.22 17.53
N LEU A 135 -21.28 8.92 17.18
CA LEU A 135 -20.23 8.08 17.74
C LEU A 135 -18.84 8.70 17.48
N SER A 136 -18.04 8.77 18.55
CA SER A 136 -16.64 9.17 18.44
C SER A 136 -15.81 8.07 17.78
N TRP A 137 -14.63 8.45 17.24
CA TRP A 137 -13.70 7.47 16.71
C TRP A 137 -13.23 6.45 17.75
N ILE A 138 -13.21 6.80 19.04
CA ILE A 138 -12.85 5.88 20.13
C ILE A 138 -13.92 4.77 20.27
N GLU A 139 -15.19 5.14 20.19
CA GLU A 139 -16.29 4.18 20.25
C GLU A 139 -16.36 3.28 19.00
N LEU A 140 -15.89 3.78 17.85
CA LEU A 140 -15.81 3.03 16.60
C LEU A 140 -14.62 2.07 16.53
N MET A 141 -13.65 2.17 17.45
CA MET A 141 -12.45 1.30 17.43
C MET A 141 -12.78 -0.19 17.51
N ASP A 142 -13.78 -0.57 18.27
CA ASP A 142 -14.16 -1.96 18.46
C ASP A 142 -14.99 -2.53 17.29
N TYR A 143 -15.43 -1.65 16.38
CA TYR A 143 -16.37 -1.99 15.31
C TYR A 143 -15.82 -1.80 13.90
N THR A 144 -14.52 -1.54 13.74
CA THR A 144 -13.97 -1.32 12.40
C THR A 144 -12.62 -1.98 12.19
N HIS A 145 -12.42 -2.59 11.03
CA HIS A 145 -11.21 -3.34 10.70
C HIS A 145 -9.95 -2.49 10.70
N TYR A 146 -10.01 -1.23 10.28
CA TYR A 146 -8.81 -0.37 10.28
C TYR A 146 -8.30 0.01 11.67
N TYR A 147 -9.02 -0.35 12.74
CA TYR A 147 -8.55 -0.25 14.12
C TYR A 147 -7.98 -1.56 14.67
N LEU A 148 -8.07 -2.68 13.94
CA LEU A 148 -7.45 -3.94 14.35
C LEU A 148 -5.95 -3.75 14.62
N GLU A 149 -5.46 -4.38 15.68
CA GLU A 149 -4.09 -4.26 16.15
C GLU A 149 -3.40 -5.62 16.27
N GLY A 150 -2.07 -5.56 16.49
CA GLY A 150 -1.29 -6.75 16.73
C GLY A 150 -0.93 -7.50 15.43
N MET A 151 -0.41 -8.69 15.61
CA MET A 151 0.08 -9.55 14.50
C MET A 151 -1.04 -10.05 13.59
N SER A 152 -2.25 -10.18 14.10
CA SER A 152 -3.42 -10.62 13.33
C SER A 152 -3.86 -9.58 12.27
N SER A 153 -3.53 -8.30 12.47
CA SER A 153 -3.80 -7.24 11.50
C SER A 153 -2.65 -6.98 10.52
N GLU A 154 -1.57 -7.76 10.58
CA GLU A 154 -0.46 -7.61 9.65
C GLU A 154 -0.73 -8.40 8.37
N ARG A 155 -0.66 -7.72 7.23
CA ARG A 155 -0.87 -8.30 5.90
C ARG A 155 0.43 -8.31 5.10
N PRO A 156 0.69 -9.35 4.31
CA PRO A 156 1.82 -9.36 3.37
C PRO A 156 1.60 -8.32 2.27
N ALA A 157 2.69 -7.70 1.81
CA ALA A 157 2.68 -6.80 0.67
C ALA A 157 4.06 -6.79 -0.01
N HIS A 158 4.10 -6.35 -1.25
CA HIS A 158 5.33 -6.05 -1.97
C HIS A 158 5.51 -4.54 -2.07
N LEU A 159 6.71 -4.07 -1.74
CA LEU A 159 7.07 -2.65 -1.69
C LEU A 159 8.14 -2.37 -2.73
N GLU A 160 7.87 -1.40 -3.59
CA GLU A 160 8.86 -0.81 -4.50
C GLU A 160 8.91 0.69 -4.27
N LEU A 161 10.12 1.25 -4.18
CA LEU A 161 10.35 2.68 -4.10
C LEU A 161 11.36 3.08 -5.16
N TYR A 162 11.02 4.07 -5.95
CA TYR A 162 11.86 4.65 -6.99
C TYR A 162 12.20 6.09 -6.65
N SER A 163 13.46 6.49 -6.89
CA SER A 163 13.90 7.88 -6.75
C SER A 163 13.21 8.78 -7.78
N VAL A 164 13.38 10.09 -7.62
CA VAL A 164 12.95 11.09 -8.62
C VAL A 164 13.62 10.91 -10.00
N TYR A 165 14.68 10.11 -10.07
CA TYR A 165 15.40 9.78 -11.30
C TYR A 165 15.03 8.41 -11.87
N GLY A 166 14.10 7.70 -11.23
CA GLY A 166 13.67 6.36 -11.62
C GLY A 166 14.56 5.21 -11.11
N ASP A 167 15.59 5.51 -10.28
CA ASP A 167 16.42 4.48 -9.68
C ASP A 167 15.66 3.72 -8.60
N ALA A 168 15.74 2.39 -8.60
CA ALA A 168 15.13 1.57 -7.55
C ALA A 168 15.87 1.72 -6.22
N LEU A 169 15.21 2.27 -5.21
CA LEU A 169 15.72 2.43 -3.86
C LEU A 169 15.33 1.26 -2.95
N LEU A 170 14.11 0.73 -3.12
CA LEU A 170 13.62 -0.47 -2.44
C LEU A 170 12.87 -1.36 -3.42
N ASN A 171 13.03 -2.66 -3.26
CA ASN A 171 12.23 -3.68 -3.92
C ASN A 171 12.28 -4.94 -3.03
N GLN A 172 11.24 -5.15 -2.25
CA GLN A 172 11.15 -6.31 -1.34
C GLN A 172 9.74 -6.54 -0.82
N SER A 173 9.50 -7.77 -0.38
CA SER A 173 8.29 -8.14 0.37
C SER A 173 8.37 -7.65 1.82
N CYS A 174 7.22 -7.24 2.38
CA CYS A 174 7.12 -6.72 3.74
C CYS A 174 5.75 -7.05 4.35
N GLY A 175 5.62 -6.83 5.65
CA GLY A 175 4.32 -6.80 6.32
C GLY A 175 3.81 -5.37 6.43
N ILE A 176 2.51 -5.17 6.33
CA ILE A 176 1.87 -3.87 6.49
C ILE A 176 0.79 -3.89 7.56
N ARG A 177 0.67 -2.80 8.30
CA ARG A 177 -0.45 -2.53 9.23
C ARG A 177 -0.90 -1.09 9.10
N ILE A 178 -2.18 -0.85 9.30
CA ILE A 178 -2.70 0.53 9.42
C ILE A 178 -2.14 1.16 10.70
N ARG A 179 -1.73 2.43 10.61
CA ARG A 179 -1.12 3.20 11.69
C ARG A 179 -1.92 4.46 12.02
N GLY A 180 -1.91 4.82 13.28
CA GLY A 180 -2.52 6.06 13.79
C GLY A 180 -3.50 5.79 14.93
N ASN A 181 -4.19 6.83 15.34
CA ASN A 181 -5.33 6.79 16.25
C ASN A 181 -6.59 7.20 15.44
N GLU A 182 -7.15 8.39 15.66
CA GLU A 182 -8.25 8.92 14.86
C GLU A 182 -7.98 8.86 13.34
N SER A 183 -6.74 9.09 12.91
CA SER A 183 -6.33 9.08 11.50
C SER A 183 -6.52 7.73 10.80
N ARG A 184 -6.74 6.63 11.52
CA ARG A 184 -7.10 5.35 10.93
C ARG A 184 -8.48 5.38 10.28
N SER A 185 -9.38 6.25 10.76
CA SER A 185 -10.71 6.45 10.16
C SER A 185 -10.69 7.34 8.91
N PHE A 186 -9.56 8.00 8.59
CA PHE A 186 -9.47 8.86 7.41
C PHE A 186 -9.38 8.04 6.13
N PRO A 187 -9.81 8.59 4.98
CA PRO A 187 -9.75 7.88 3.70
C PRO A 187 -8.31 7.51 3.30
N GLN A 188 -7.36 8.44 3.45
CA GLN A 188 -5.93 8.15 3.32
C GLN A 188 -5.36 7.77 4.68
N LYS A 189 -4.94 6.51 4.82
CA LYS A 189 -4.39 5.96 6.06
C LYS A 189 -2.88 5.87 5.99
N SER A 190 -2.23 6.04 7.14
CA SER A 190 -0.80 5.75 7.28
C SER A 190 -0.58 4.26 7.52
N PHE A 191 0.59 3.78 7.11
CA PHE A 191 1.01 2.40 7.34
C PHE A 191 2.28 2.34 8.18
N THR A 192 2.43 1.25 8.92
CA THR A 192 3.74 0.76 9.34
C THR A 192 4.10 -0.41 8.45
N LEU A 193 5.29 -0.34 7.85
CA LEU A 193 5.87 -1.37 7.01
C LEU A 193 6.88 -2.14 7.85
N TYR A 194 6.83 -3.48 7.84
CA TYR A 194 7.70 -4.34 8.63
C TYR A 194 8.54 -5.22 7.71
N SER A 195 9.85 -5.10 7.81
CA SER A 195 10.75 -6.10 7.23
C SER A 195 10.89 -7.26 8.20
N ARG A 196 10.53 -8.45 7.76
CA ARG A 196 10.61 -9.67 8.57
C ARG A 196 11.03 -10.83 7.69
N LYS A 197 11.87 -11.71 8.23
CA LYS A 197 12.34 -12.91 7.54
C LYS A 197 11.22 -13.76 6.91
N ARG A 198 10.03 -13.77 7.50
CA ARG A 198 8.87 -14.49 6.97
C ARG A 198 8.36 -13.93 5.64
N TYR A 199 8.68 -12.68 5.32
CA TYR A 199 8.33 -12.05 4.04
C TYR A 199 9.47 -12.17 3.03
N GLU A 200 10.71 -11.88 3.43
CA GLU A 200 11.91 -12.00 2.59
C GLU A 200 13.18 -11.68 3.39
N LYS A 201 13.28 -10.47 3.95
CA LYS A 201 14.45 -9.90 4.61
C LYS A 201 14.12 -9.49 6.04
N GLU A 202 15.13 -9.44 6.89
CA GLU A 202 14.98 -9.01 8.29
C GLU A 202 15.03 -7.49 8.48
N SER A 203 15.53 -6.76 7.47
CA SER A 203 15.66 -5.30 7.50
C SER A 203 15.47 -4.68 6.11
N PHE A 204 15.08 -3.42 6.08
CA PHE A 204 15.14 -2.57 4.90
C PHE A 204 16.58 -2.14 4.63
N ASP A 205 16.89 -1.87 3.34
CA ASP A 205 18.24 -1.52 2.92
C ASP A 205 18.72 -0.23 3.62
N PRO A 206 19.96 -0.22 4.17
CA PRO A 206 20.52 0.95 4.85
C PRO A 206 20.78 2.15 3.93
N VAL A 207 20.83 1.96 2.61
CA VAL A 207 21.05 3.04 1.65
C VAL A 207 19.85 4.00 1.55
N LEU A 208 18.68 3.59 2.03
CA LEU A 208 17.42 4.32 1.87
C LEU A 208 17.48 5.80 2.32
N PHE A 209 18.14 6.07 3.46
CA PHE A 209 18.29 7.44 4.00
C PHE A 209 19.75 7.89 4.09
N ASP A 210 20.66 7.21 3.43
CA ASP A 210 22.11 7.47 3.49
C ASP A 210 22.69 7.51 4.93
N THR A 211 22.03 6.88 5.86
CA THR A 211 22.43 6.84 7.27
C THR A 211 23.36 5.69 7.60
N GLY A 212 23.47 4.68 6.73
CA GLY A 212 24.14 3.41 6.98
C GLY A 212 23.45 2.53 8.04
N ILE A 213 22.21 2.88 8.44
CA ILE A 213 21.42 2.16 9.45
C ILE A 213 20.41 1.28 8.72
N SER A 214 20.32 0.02 9.10
CA SER A 214 19.27 -0.88 8.66
C SER A 214 18.05 -0.73 9.56
N TYR A 215 16.86 -0.66 8.97
CA TYR A 215 15.59 -0.51 9.66
C TYR A 215 14.78 -1.80 9.57
N ASP A 216 14.22 -2.27 10.67
CA ASP A 216 13.26 -3.38 10.71
C ASP A 216 11.82 -2.94 10.43
N SER A 217 11.57 -1.64 10.54
CA SER A 217 10.28 -1.04 10.23
C SER A 217 10.41 0.39 9.70
N LEU A 218 9.50 0.75 8.78
CA LEU A 218 9.36 2.09 8.23
C LEU A 218 7.93 2.59 8.44
N ILE A 219 7.76 3.90 8.44
CA ILE A 219 6.44 4.53 8.55
C ILE A 219 6.11 5.22 7.24
N LEU A 220 5.07 4.76 6.55
CA LEU A 220 4.49 5.46 5.42
C LEU A 220 3.35 6.35 5.93
N ASN A 221 3.64 7.64 6.09
CA ASN A 221 2.75 8.59 6.75
C ASN A 221 1.99 9.44 5.72
N ASN A 222 0.67 9.55 5.85
CA ASN A 222 -0.15 10.38 4.98
C ASN A 222 0.23 11.86 5.10
N SER A 223 0.12 12.62 3.99
CA SER A 223 0.73 13.95 3.83
C SER A 223 0.08 15.10 4.62
N LYS A 224 -0.90 14.86 5.48
CA LYS A 224 -1.52 15.93 6.28
C LYS A 224 -0.54 16.65 7.22
N THR A 225 0.73 16.25 7.22
CA THR A 225 1.76 16.72 8.15
C THR A 225 2.93 17.47 7.49
N LEU A 226 2.70 18.23 6.41
CA LEU A 226 3.71 19.21 5.90
C LEU A 226 4.32 20.04 7.04
N LYS A 227 3.52 20.40 8.05
CA LYS A 227 4.00 21.11 9.24
C LYS A 227 5.11 20.35 9.96
N LYS A 228 5.01 19.04 10.09
CA LYS A 228 6.00 18.21 10.79
C LYS A 228 7.33 18.19 10.04
N VAL A 229 7.29 18.01 8.73
CA VAL A 229 8.45 18.05 7.84
C VAL A 229 9.12 19.42 7.88
N PHE A 230 8.34 20.50 7.81
CA PHE A 230 8.85 21.87 7.93
C PHE A 230 9.52 22.10 9.30
N PHE A 231 8.93 21.63 10.40
CA PHE A 231 9.58 21.75 11.71
C PHE A 231 10.89 20.95 11.80
N PHE A 232 10.96 19.79 11.19
CA PHE A 232 12.21 19.01 11.14
C PHE A 232 13.29 19.75 10.38
N SER A 233 12.99 20.35 9.22
CA SER A 233 13.96 21.13 8.44
C SER A 233 14.48 22.36 9.18
N LEU A 234 13.71 22.92 10.13
CA LEU A 234 14.16 24.08 10.95
C LEU A 234 15.17 23.71 12.04
N VAL A 235 15.28 22.43 12.37
CA VAL A 235 16.15 21.95 13.47
C VAL A 235 17.18 20.93 13.01
N GLU A 236 17.28 20.71 11.71
CA GLU A 236 18.17 19.73 11.09
C GLU A 236 19.66 19.99 11.40
N ASP A 237 20.03 21.27 11.49
CA ASP A 237 21.38 21.73 11.85
C ASP A 237 21.64 21.79 13.36
N ARG A 238 20.68 21.30 14.19
CA ARG A 238 20.77 21.32 15.65
C ARG A 238 20.96 19.93 16.21
N GLU A 239 21.45 19.83 17.44
CA GLU A 239 21.56 18.57 18.20
C GLU A 239 20.18 18.05 18.63
N ALA A 240 19.21 17.98 17.69
CA ALA A 240 17.87 17.48 17.91
C ALA A 240 17.69 16.18 17.13
N ALA A 241 17.08 15.17 17.76
CA ALA A 241 16.70 13.95 17.06
C ALA A 241 15.53 14.27 16.12
N VAL A 242 15.82 14.27 14.81
CA VAL A 242 14.84 14.39 13.74
C VAL A 242 14.63 13.03 13.07
N GLN A 243 13.46 12.85 12.46
CA GLN A 243 13.20 11.68 11.63
C GLN A 243 13.62 12.00 10.21
N GLU A 244 14.37 11.09 9.60
CA GLU A 244 14.58 11.09 8.15
C GLU A 244 13.24 10.86 7.44
N TYR A 245 13.09 11.41 6.24
CA TYR A 245 11.89 11.25 5.44
C TYR A 245 12.17 11.39 3.95
N ILE A 246 11.38 10.67 3.16
CA ILE A 246 11.34 10.77 1.71
C ILE A 246 9.90 11.10 1.31
N PRO A 247 9.65 12.28 0.68
CA PRO A 247 8.34 12.54 0.09
C PRO A 247 8.13 11.60 -1.09
N CYS A 248 6.97 10.95 -1.15
CA CYS A 248 6.66 9.99 -2.20
C CYS A 248 5.19 10.05 -2.63
N GLN A 249 4.98 9.85 -3.93
CA GLN A 249 3.69 9.60 -4.56
C GLN A 249 3.38 8.11 -4.43
N VAL A 250 2.29 7.77 -3.76
CA VAL A 250 1.96 6.38 -3.44
C VAL A 250 0.94 5.81 -4.41
N PHE A 251 1.22 4.62 -4.92
CA PHE A 251 0.30 3.78 -5.67
C PHE A 251 -0.03 2.54 -4.83
N LEU A 252 -1.32 2.30 -4.64
CA LEU A 252 -1.83 1.17 -3.89
C LEU A 252 -2.53 0.21 -4.87
N ASN A 253 -2.01 -1.00 -5.02
CA ASN A 253 -2.44 -1.95 -6.05
C ASN A 253 -2.57 -1.30 -7.45
N GLY A 254 -1.58 -0.48 -7.81
CA GLY A 254 -1.54 0.20 -9.10
C GLY A 254 -2.33 1.49 -9.20
N GLU A 255 -3.26 1.84 -8.30
CA GLU A 255 -3.98 3.12 -8.34
C GLU A 255 -3.27 4.21 -7.52
N TYR A 256 -3.20 5.42 -8.06
CA TYR A 256 -2.67 6.58 -7.34
C TYR A 256 -3.47 6.84 -6.07
N TRP A 257 -2.77 6.90 -4.94
CA TRP A 257 -3.37 7.01 -3.63
C TRP A 257 -3.09 8.34 -2.93
N GLY A 258 -2.16 9.10 -3.46
CA GLY A 258 -1.81 10.42 -2.97
C GLY A 258 -0.36 10.56 -2.50
N MET A 259 -0.05 11.73 -1.96
CA MET A 259 1.28 12.02 -1.46
C MET A 259 1.45 11.59 0.00
N TYR A 260 2.57 10.96 0.28
CA TYR A 260 2.98 10.45 1.59
C TYR A 260 4.43 10.85 1.89
N TYR A 261 4.85 10.54 3.12
CA TYR A 261 6.25 10.58 3.56
C TYR A 261 6.64 9.22 4.12
N LEU A 262 7.69 8.67 3.55
CA LEU A 262 8.31 7.46 4.08
C LEU A 262 9.38 7.85 5.10
#